data_bab00bbc80b85f9777ae469a8b85eabc
#
_entry.id   bab00bbc80b85f9777ae469a8b85eabc
#
_cell.length_a   1.000
_cell.length_b   1.000
_cell.length_c   1.000
_cell.angle_alpha   90.00
_cell.angle_beta   90.00
_cell.angle_gamma   90.00
#
_symmetry.space_group_name_H-M   'P 1'
#
loop_
_entity.id
_entity.type
_entity.pdbx_description
1 polymer ?
#
loop_
_entity_poly.entity_id
_entity_poly.type
_entity_poly.pdbx_seq_one_letter_code
_entity_poly.pdbx_strand_id
1 'polypeptide(L)'
;MAKKKHHLNGAEIIIEVLREEQVEYIFGYPGGAVLHIYDAIYKQKDIVHVLSRHEQGAIHEADGYARASGKVGVAIVTSGPGLTNAVTGIATAHADSIPLVVFSGQVPSALIGNDAFQEVDAVGITRPCIKHSFLVKDVNDLAPTIKKAFHIARSGRPGPVLIDVPKDITGTFTTFSYPEGIEMRSYQPTVEGHVGQIKRALKSLKKAERPMLYFGGGVILDNAAEHLTEVARRLNLPVTATLMGLGGYPGNDPQFLGMLGMHGTYEANLATHHCDVLFAVGARFDDRVTGDLKKFCPQAEIIHVDIDPSSIAKNVVVHIPIVGSVRAVLREMLRQMGDEKADKAQTAAWWQQIEQWRAVNSLHYAKSEDRIKPQQVIETLYKLTGGNAVIASDVGQHQMWVAQYFPFHEPRRWINSGGLGTMGFGYPAAIGAKVARPNEDVFCITGDGSIQMMIQEMTTALQYHIPVKILCLNNGYLGMVRQWQEFFYDKRYSMSYMESLPDFVKLAEAYGHSGVRIEKPQELESKLREVIAMKDKTVFVDIITDPTENVYPMIPAGGGQAEMILGPSCSLNQDGDSQEMVLV
;
A
#
# COMPACT_ATOMS: atom_id res chain seq x y z
N MET A 1 5.11 -30.34 27.77
CA MET A 1 4.32 -31.52 27.35
C MET A 1 4.79 -31.93 25.99
N ALA A 2 5.22 -33.17 25.75
CA ALA A 2 5.57 -33.67 24.42
C ALA A 2 4.32 -33.64 23.53
N LYS A 3 4.33 -32.83 22.43
CA LYS A 3 3.22 -32.82 21.47
C LYS A 3 3.05 -34.22 20.90
N LYS A 4 1.83 -34.77 20.95
CA LYS A 4 1.51 -36.09 20.37
C LYS A 4 1.90 -36.06 18.88
N LYS A 5 2.71 -37.02 18.46
CA LYS A 5 3.00 -37.25 17.04
C LYS A 5 1.73 -37.77 16.37
N HIS A 6 1.18 -37.01 15.42
CA HIS A 6 0.00 -37.40 14.66
C HIS A 6 0.43 -37.86 13.27
N HIS A 7 -0.21 -38.90 12.77
CA HIS A 7 -0.03 -39.36 11.39
C HIS A 7 -1.03 -38.59 10.52
N LEU A 8 -0.53 -37.63 9.72
CA LEU A 8 -1.31 -36.69 8.91
C LEU A 8 -0.88 -36.74 7.45
N ASN A 9 -1.79 -36.41 6.54
CA ASN A 9 -1.42 -36.17 5.15
C ASN A 9 -0.90 -34.72 4.98
N GLY A 10 -0.27 -34.44 3.82
CA GLY A 10 0.31 -33.11 3.56
C GLY A 10 -0.70 -31.97 3.65
N ALA A 11 -1.94 -32.19 3.25
CA ALA A 11 -2.99 -31.16 3.35
C ALA A 11 -3.36 -30.86 4.81
N GLU A 12 -3.48 -31.88 5.64
CA GLU A 12 -3.73 -31.72 7.08
C GLU A 12 -2.54 -31.05 7.78
N ILE A 13 -1.29 -31.37 7.34
CA ILE A 13 -0.08 -30.69 7.84
C ILE A 13 -0.11 -29.19 7.51
N ILE A 14 -0.54 -28.79 6.30
CA ILE A 14 -0.69 -27.36 5.95
C ILE A 14 -1.59 -26.67 6.99
N ILE A 15 -2.76 -27.25 7.26
CA ILE A 15 -3.71 -26.66 8.22
C ILE A 15 -3.12 -26.57 9.64
N GLU A 16 -2.45 -27.61 10.12
CA GLU A 16 -1.84 -27.60 11.45
C GLU A 16 -0.73 -26.55 11.57
N VAL A 17 0.11 -26.39 10.52
CA VAL A 17 1.14 -25.34 10.51
C VAL A 17 0.52 -23.94 10.46
N LEU A 18 -0.54 -23.74 9.69
CA LEU A 18 -1.26 -22.45 9.63
C LEU A 18 -1.85 -22.08 11.01
N ARG A 19 -2.37 -23.05 11.78
CA ARG A 19 -2.80 -22.84 13.17
C ARG A 19 -1.66 -22.40 14.08
N GLU A 20 -0.52 -23.09 14.01
CA GLU A 20 0.67 -22.75 14.80
C GLU A 20 1.23 -21.36 14.41
N GLU A 21 1.08 -20.91 13.15
CA GLU A 21 1.43 -19.56 12.69
C GLU A 21 0.31 -18.52 12.96
N GLN A 22 -0.76 -18.94 13.66
CA GLN A 22 -1.88 -18.07 14.08
C GLN A 22 -2.65 -17.43 12.91
N VAL A 23 -2.79 -18.17 11.82
CA VAL A 23 -3.59 -17.75 10.66
C VAL A 23 -5.07 -17.87 11.00
N GLU A 24 -5.81 -16.79 10.84
CA GLU A 24 -7.26 -16.73 11.08
C GLU A 24 -8.05 -16.81 9.77
N TYR A 25 -7.49 -16.30 8.68
CA TYR A 25 -8.14 -16.20 7.39
C TYR A 25 -7.25 -16.69 6.24
N ILE A 26 -7.85 -17.37 5.29
CA ILE A 26 -7.25 -17.77 4.01
C ILE A 26 -8.16 -17.24 2.91
N PHE A 27 -7.57 -16.63 1.89
CA PHE A 27 -8.27 -16.19 0.69
C PHE A 27 -7.93 -17.11 -0.47
N GLY A 28 -8.88 -17.43 -1.33
CA GLY A 28 -8.53 -18.33 -2.42
C GLY A 28 -9.67 -18.82 -3.30
N TYR A 29 -9.28 -19.60 -4.30
CA TYR A 29 -10.20 -20.22 -5.23
C TYR A 29 -9.83 -21.69 -5.45
N PRO A 30 -10.77 -22.65 -5.30
CA PRO A 30 -10.50 -24.08 -5.42
C PRO A 30 -10.23 -24.50 -6.87
N GLY A 31 -9.48 -25.60 -7.01
CA GLY A 31 -9.26 -26.27 -8.29
C GLY A 31 -8.66 -27.65 -8.08
N GLY A 32 -8.48 -28.40 -9.15
CA GLY A 32 -8.13 -29.82 -9.13
C GLY A 32 -6.88 -30.19 -8.35
N ALA A 33 -5.84 -29.33 -8.39
CA ALA A 33 -4.57 -29.60 -7.71
C ALA A 33 -4.62 -29.38 -6.20
N VAL A 34 -5.57 -28.59 -5.68
CA VAL A 34 -5.67 -28.24 -4.25
C VAL A 34 -6.83 -28.92 -3.52
N LEU A 35 -7.51 -29.89 -4.13
CA LEU A 35 -8.69 -30.54 -3.53
C LEU A 35 -8.41 -31.20 -2.17
N HIS A 36 -7.22 -31.78 -1.96
CA HIS A 36 -6.86 -32.32 -0.65
C HIS A 36 -6.77 -31.23 0.42
N ILE A 37 -6.27 -30.04 0.06
CA ILE A 37 -6.19 -28.88 0.97
C ILE A 37 -7.61 -28.41 1.32
N TYR A 38 -8.49 -28.30 0.32
CA TYR A 38 -9.89 -27.91 0.55
C TYR A 38 -10.68 -28.93 1.37
N ASP A 39 -10.40 -30.22 1.23
CA ASP A 39 -10.96 -31.27 2.11
C ASP A 39 -10.47 -31.12 3.56
N ALA A 40 -9.19 -30.76 3.77
CA ALA A 40 -8.66 -30.47 5.09
C ALA A 40 -9.26 -29.17 5.70
N ILE A 41 -9.47 -28.13 4.87
CA ILE A 41 -10.18 -26.90 5.29
C ILE A 41 -11.60 -27.23 5.75
N TYR A 42 -12.33 -28.07 5.04
CA TYR A 42 -13.70 -28.46 5.40
C TYR A 42 -13.80 -29.16 6.77
N LYS A 43 -12.77 -29.92 7.16
CA LYS A 43 -12.73 -30.70 8.40
C LYS A 43 -12.44 -29.86 9.66
N GLN A 44 -12.10 -28.58 9.52
CA GLN A 44 -11.74 -27.70 10.63
C GLN A 44 -12.64 -26.45 10.67
N LYS A 45 -12.62 -25.70 11.80
CA LYS A 45 -13.45 -24.50 12.00
C LYS A 45 -12.67 -23.30 12.51
N ASP A 46 -11.37 -23.44 12.75
CA ASP A 46 -10.55 -22.42 13.41
C ASP A 46 -10.06 -21.35 12.41
N ILE A 47 -9.85 -21.76 11.15
CA ILE A 47 -9.40 -20.90 10.08
C ILE A 47 -10.56 -20.68 9.11
N VAL A 48 -10.92 -19.44 8.86
CA VAL A 48 -11.98 -19.07 7.92
C VAL A 48 -11.42 -18.98 6.51
N HIS A 49 -12.00 -19.70 5.58
CA HIS A 49 -11.68 -19.55 4.15
C HIS A 49 -12.67 -18.59 3.49
N VAL A 50 -12.15 -17.52 2.87
CA VAL A 50 -12.92 -16.59 2.04
C VAL A 50 -12.77 -17.01 0.58
N LEU A 51 -13.88 -17.42 -0.03
CA LEU A 51 -13.94 -17.82 -1.43
C LEU A 51 -14.06 -16.57 -2.31
N SER A 52 -12.95 -16.12 -2.87
CA SER A 52 -12.90 -15.04 -3.85
C SER A 52 -13.51 -15.47 -5.18
N ARG A 53 -13.66 -14.57 -6.13
CA ARG A 53 -14.20 -14.88 -7.47
C ARG A 53 -13.15 -14.89 -8.57
N HIS A 54 -11.93 -14.50 -8.21
CA HIS A 54 -10.76 -14.51 -9.09
C HIS A 54 -9.49 -14.63 -8.24
N GLU A 55 -8.47 -15.33 -8.72
CA GLU A 55 -7.24 -15.54 -7.94
C GLU A 55 -6.47 -14.22 -7.71
N GLN A 56 -6.49 -13.29 -8.66
CA GLN A 56 -5.95 -11.95 -8.45
C GLN A 56 -6.68 -11.24 -7.31
N GLY A 57 -8.01 -11.35 -7.26
CA GLY A 57 -8.84 -10.84 -6.17
C GLY A 57 -8.43 -11.45 -4.83
N ALA A 58 -8.24 -12.77 -4.77
CA ALA A 58 -7.80 -13.48 -3.57
C ALA A 58 -6.46 -12.96 -3.03
N ILE A 59 -5.47 -12.70 -3.92
CA ILE A 59 -4.19 -12.14 -3.50
C ILE A 59 -4.36 -10.69 -3.02
N HIS A 60 -5.17 -9.87 -3.68
CA HIS A 60 -5.43 -8.50 -3.22
C HIS A 60 -6.22 -8.45 -1.90
N GLU A 61 -7.13 -9.39 -1.66
CA GLU A 61 -7.80 -9.55 -0.35
C GLU A 61 -6.79 -9.91 0.75
N ALA A 62 -5.90 -10.88 0.49
CA ALA A 62 -4.82 -11.23 1.41
C ALA A 62 -3.86 -10.06 1.66
N ASP A 63 -3.55 -9.27 0.63
CA ASP A 63 -2.73 -8.05 0.70
C ASP A 63 -3.40 -6.98 1.57
N GLY A 64 -4.67 -6.67 1.32
CA GLY A 64 -5.46 -5.73 2.12
C GLY A 64 -5.56 -6.14 3.58
N TYR A 65 -5.77 -7.45 3.84
CA TYR A 65 -5.74 -8.02 5.19
C TYR A 65 -4.38 -7.81 5.87
N ALA A 66 -3.28 -8.08 5.16
CA ALA A 66 -1.94 -7.94 5.72
C ALA A 66 -1.62 -6.47 6.05
N ARG A 67 -1.96 -5.52 5.17
CA ARG A 67 -1.76 -4.08 5.41
C ARG A 67 -2.55 -3.58 6.61
N ALA A 68 -3.82 -3.96 6.71
CA ALA A 68 -4.72 -3.50 7.77
C ALA A 68 -4.41 -4.13 9.13
N SER A 69 -4.09 -5.44 9.16
CA SER A 69 -3.83 -6.19 10.40
C SER A 69 -2.38 -6.13 10.88
N GLY A 70 -1.41 -5.99 9.95
CA GLY A 70 0.02 -6.18 10.23
C GLY A 70 0.45 -7.64 10.34
N LYS A 71 -0.45 -8.59 10.06
CA LYS A 71 -0.18 -10.04 10.01
C LYS A 71 0.25 -10.46 8.59
N VAL A 72 0.72 -11.69 8.44
CA VAL A 72 0.98 -12.27 7.11
C VAL A 72 -0.35 -12.64 6.47
N GLY A 73 -0.60 -12.18 5.24
CA GLY A 73 -1.75 -12.61 4.46
C GLY A 73 -1.51 -13.98 3.84
N VAL A 74 -2.54 -14.81 3.78
CA VAL A 74 -2.44 -16.18 3.24
C VAL A 74 -3.44 -16.38 2.11
N ALA A 75 -2.94 -16.87 0.97
CA ALA A 75 -3.79 -17.22 -0.16
C ALA A 75 -3.50 -18.63 -0.67
N ILE A 76 -4.53 -19.29 -1.22
CA ILE A 76 -4.43 -20.62 -1.83
C ILE A 76 -5.04 -20.56 -3.23
N VAL A 77 -4.25 -20.93 -4.24
CA VAL A 77 -4.67 -21.00 -5.65
C VAL A 77 -4.33 -22.36 -6.25
N THR A 78 -5.06 -22.75 -7.27
CA THR A 78 -4.77 -24.01 -7.98
C THR A 78 -3.60 -23.85 -8.96
N SER A 79 -3.18 -24.94 -9.58
CA SER A 79 -2.14 -24.98 -10.60
C SER A 79 -2.54 -24.26 -11.89
N GLY A 80 -1.58 -24.05 -12.79
CA GLY A 80 -1.82 -23.48 -14.11
C GLY A 80 -2.47 -22.10 -14.06
N PRO A 81 -3.70 -21.95 -14.59
CA PRO A 81 -4.37 -20.64 -14.66
C PRO A 81 -4.62 -20.03 -13.28
N GLY A 82 -4.77 -20.83 -12.23
CA GLY A 82 -4.93 -20.31 -10.88
C GLY A 82 -3.70 -19.52 -10.41
N LEU A 83 -2.51 -20.06 -10.62
CA LEU A 83 -1.27 -19.33 -10.31
C LEU A 83 -1.06 -18.14 -11.26
N THR A 84 -1.22 -18.33 -12.58
CA THR A 84 -0.96 -17.24 -13.52
C THR A 84 -1.88 -16.05 -13.31
N ASN A 85 -3.13 -16.26 -12.92
CA ASN A 85 -4.06 -15.21 -12.51
C ASN A 85 -3.58 -14.49 -11.21
N ALA A 86 -2.90 -15.18 -10.31
CA ALA A 86 -2.41 -14.61 -9.05
C ALA A 86 -1.17 -13.71 -9.21
N VAL A 87 -0.43 -13.80 -10.32
CA VAL A 87 0.87 -13.15 -10.52
C VAL A 87 0.80 -11.64 -10.34
N THR A 88 -0.21 -10.96 -10.89
CA THR A 88 -0.39 -9.51 -10.72
C THR A 88 -0.52 -9.14 -9.22
N GLY A 89 -1.29 -9.89 -8.46
CA GLY A 89 -1.42 -9.65 -7.01
C GLY A 89 -0.10 -9.89 -6.26
N ILE A 90 0.62 -10.95 -6.61
CA ILE A 90 1.95 -11.25 -6.04
C ILE A 90 2.94 -10.13 -6.34
N ALA A 91 2.98 -9.65 -7.59
CA ALA A 91 3.85 -8.54 -8.00
C ALA A 91 3.50 -7.23 -7.28
N THR A 92 2.20 -6.94 -7.06
CA THR A 92 1.72 -5.81 -6.27
C THR A 92 2.27 -5.87 -4.84
N ALA A 93 2.10 -7.00 -4.17
CA ALA A 93 2.60 -7.21 -2.81
C ALA A 93 4.13 -7.11 -2.74
N HIS A 94 4.85 -7.63 -3.74
CA HIS A 94 6.31 -7.54 -3.82
C HIS A 94 6.79 -6.08 -3.97
N ALA A 95 6.17 -5.30 -4.86
CA ALA A 95 6.54 -3.91 -5.09
C ALA A 95 6.38 -3.05 -3.83
N ASP A 96 5.36 -3.34 -3.00
CA ASP A 96 5.05 -2.61 -1.77
C ASP A 96 5.59 -3.28 -0.49
N SER A 97 6.31 -4.41 -0.63
CA SER A 97 6.93 -5.13 0.49
C SER A 97 5.90 -5.70 1.48
N ILE A 98 4.77 -6.22 1.00
CA ILE A 98 3.70 -6.75 1.85
C ILE A 98 3.93 -8.24 2.13
N PRO A 99 3.91 -8.67 3.40
CA PRO A 99 4.15 -10.05 3.77
C PRO A 99 2.96 -10.94 3.40
N LEU A 100 3.15 -11.81 2.41
CA LEU A 100 2.18 -12.83 2.01
C LEU A 100 2.82 -14.21 1.98
N VAL A 101 2.03 -15.25 2.24
CA VAL A 101 2.35 -16.64 1.92
C VAL A 101 1.28 -17.16 0.97
N VAL A 102 1.70 -17.51 -0.24
CA VAL A 102 0.83 -17.99 -1.31
C VAL A 102 1.10 -19.47 -1.54
N PHE A 103 0.10 -20.30 -1.34
CA PHE A 103 0.13 -21.71 -1.70
C PHE A 103 -0.40 -21.87 -3.13
N SER A 104 0.45 -22.40 -4.01
CA SER A 104 0.05 -22.84 -5.35
C SER A 104 -0.04 -24.36 -5.36
N GLY A 105 -1.15 -24.87 -5.85
CA GLY A 105 -1.20 -26.27 -6.21
C GLY A 105 -0.34 -26.54 -7.44
N GLN A 106 0.20 -27.76 -7.55
CA GLN A 106 0.97 -28.20 -8.70
C GLN A 106 0.48 -29.59 -9.15
N VAL A 107 0.72 -29.93 -10.39
CA VAL A 107 0.49 -31.30 -10.89
C VAL A 107 1.31 -32.31 -10.07
N PRO A 108 0.94 -33.60 -10.02
CA PRO A 108 1.72 -34.62 -9.34
C PRO A 108 3.21 -34.57 -9.74
N SER A 109 4.10 -34.78 -8.78
CA SER A 109 5.57 -34.66 -8.94
C SER A 109 6.12 -35.38 -10.17
N ALA A 110 5.59 -36.56 -10.49
CA ALA A 110 6.01 -37.35 -11.66
C ALA A 110 5.60 -36.75 -13.01
N LEU A 111 4.69 -35.77 -13.03
CA LEU A 111 4.19 -35.11 -14.25
C LEU A 111 4.83 -33.76 -14.50
N ILE A 112 5.58 -33.22 -13.55
CA ILE A 112 6.25 -31.91 -13.71
C ILE A 112 7.29 -31.99 -14.83
N GLY A 113 7.15 -31.09 -15.81
CA GLY A 113 8.01 -31.03 -16.99
C GLY A 113 7.53 -31.90 -18.16
N ASN A 114 6.30 -32.43 -18.10
CA ASN A 114 5.73 -33.29 -19.13
C ASN A 114 4.55 -32.64 -19.88
N ASP A 115 4.40 -31.31 -19.80
CA ASP A 115 3.28 -30.57 -20.39
C ASP A 115 1.89 -31.09 -19.95
N ALA A 116 1.80 -31.42 -18.66
CA ALA A 116 0.57 -31.95 -18.08
C ALA A 116 -0.57 -30.90 -18.07
N PHE A 117 -1.82 -31.34 -18.04
CA PHE A 117 -2.98 -30.44 -17.98
C PHE A 117 -2.91 -29.52 -16.76
N GLN A 118 -3.01 -28.21 -16.99
CA GLN A 118 -2.85 -27.15 -15.99
C GLN A 118 -1.48 -27.16 -15.28
N GLU A 119 -0.45 -27.61 -15.93
CA GLU A 119 0.92 -27.41 -15.48
C GLU A 119 1.46 -26.02 -15.84
N VAL A 120 2.26 -25.46 -14.97
CA VAL A 120 3.04 -24.24 -15.23
C VAL A 120 4.26 -24.21 -14.31
N ASP A 121 5.37 -23.66 -14.79
CA ASP A 121 6.56 -23.40 -13.95
C ASP A 121 6.26 -22.24 -12.98
N ALA A 122 5.63 -22.58 -11.87
CA ALA A 122 5.20 -21.64 -10.83
C ALA A 122 6.38 -20.83 -10.28
N VAL A 123 7.51 -21.49 -10.00
CA VAL A 123 8.74 -20.88 -9.49
C VAL A 123 9.37 -19.96 -10.52
N GLY A 124 9.45 -20.39 -11.77
CA GLY A 124 10.02 -19.58 -12.87
C GLY A 124 9.23 -18.33 -13.15
N ILE A 125 7.89 -18.43 -13.24
CA ILE A 125 7.00 -17.29 -13.51
C ILE A 125 7.05 -16.26 -12.39
N THR A 126 7.07 -16.67 -11.13
CA THR A 126 7.02 -15.75 -9.98
C THR A 126 8.39 -15.22 -9.57
N ARG A 127 9.49 -15.85 -9.99
CA ARG A 127 10.86 -15.49 -9.58
C ARG A 127 11.20 -13.99 -9.61
N PRO A 128 10.84 -13.20 -10.65
CA PRO A 128 11.18 -11.78 -10.73
C PRO A 128 10.31 -10.88 -9.83
N CYS A 129 9.18 -11.37 -9.35
CA CYS A 129 8.20 -10.58 -8.61
C CYS A 129 7.84 -11.17 -7.24
N ILE A 130 8.72 -11.99 -6.66
CA ILE A 130 8.49 -12.60 -5.35
C ILE A 130 9.76 -12.54 -4.50
N LYS A 131 9.61 -12.52 -3.18
CA LYS A 131 10.75 -12.51 -2.28
C LYS A 131 11.48 -13.85 -2.22
N HIS A 132 10.71 -14.94 -2.18
CA HIS A 132 11.23 -16.30 -2.23
C HIS A 132 10.17 -17.29 -2.71
N SER A 133 10.59 -18.42 -3.26
CA SER A 133 9.70 -19.51 -3.68
C SER A 133 10.27 -20.87 -3.30
N PHE A 134 9.38 -21.81 -2.98
CA PHE A 134 9.69 -23.21 -2.68
C PHE A 134 8.86 -24.11 -3.59
N LEU A 135 9.47 -25.15 -4.13
CA LEU A 135 8.79 -26.33 -4.66
C LEU A 135 8.99 -27.48 -3.67
N VAL A 136 7.92 -27.95 -3.05
CA VAL A 136 7.98 -29.03 -2.06
C VAL A 136 8.05 -30.39 -2.77
N LYS A 137 9.11 -31.16 -2.49
CA LYS A 137 9.34 -32.46 -3.14
C LYS A 137 9.18 -33.66 -2.21
N ASP A 138 9.11 -33.44 -0.91
CA ASP A 138 8.91 -34.44 0.12
C ASP A 138 7.93 -33.91 1.16
N VAL A 139 6.95 -34.74 1.56
CA VAL A 139 5.97 -34.36 2.58
C VAL A 139 6.62 -34.08 3.95
N ASN A 140 7.78 -34.68 4.23
CA ASN A 140 8.53 -34.43 5.47
C ASN A 140 9.12 -33.00 5.53
N ASP A 141 9.37 -32.38 4.38
CA ASP A 141 9.88 -31.02 4.27
C ASP A 141 8.77 -29.97 4.34
N LEU A 142 7.49 -30.35 4.25
CA LEU A 142 6.37 -29.43 4.11
C LEU A 142 6.25 -28.50 5.33
N ALA A 143 6.17 -29.03 6.53
CA ALA A 143 6.03 -28.22 7.74
C ALA A 143 7.24 -27.26 7.98
N PRO A 144 8.51 -27.71 7.85
CA PRO A 144 9.66 -26.81 7.89
C PRO A 144 9.64 -25.73 6.81
N THR A 145 9.19 -26.07 5.60
CA THR A 145 9.11 -25.12 4.48
C THR A 145 8.08 -24.04 4.74
N ILE A 146 6.89 -24.39 5.21
CA ILE A 146 5.85 -23.42 5.56
C ILE A 146 6.33 -22.46 6.65
N LYS A 147 6.93 -22.99 7.73
CA LYS A 147 7.48 -22.16 8.80
C LYS A 147 8.56 -21.20 8.30
N LYS A 148 9.46 -21.66 7.42
CA LYS A 148 10.47 -20.81 6.77
C LYS A 148 9.82 -19.73 5.89
N ALA A 149 8.76 -20.08 5.14
CA ALA A 149 8.04 -19.13 4.30
C ALA A 149 7.44 -17.97 5.11
N PHE A 150 6.78 -18.25 6.23
CA PHE A 150 6.27 -17.21 7.14
C PHE A 150 7.40 -16.35 7.71
N HIS A 151 8.51 -16.96 8.11
CA HIS A 151 9.68 -16.22 8.60
C HIS A 151 10.25 -15.29 7.53
N ILE A 152 10.46 -15.77 6.30
CA ILE A 152 10.96 -14.96 5.19
C ILE A 152 9.97 -13.84 4.85
N ALA A 153 8.67 -14.14 4.80
CA ALA A 153 7.65 -13.17 4.44
C ALA A 153 7.66 -11.94 5.36
N ARG A 154 7.81 -12.14 6.68
CA ARG A 154 7.68 -11.07 7.70
C ARG A 154 8.99 -10.46 8.20
N SER A 155 10.15 -11.04 7.90
CA SER A 155 11.45 -10.57 8.42
C SER A 155 12.28 -9.84 7.35
N GLY A 156 13.29 -9.06 7.78
CA GLY A 156 14.01 -8.18 6.87
C GLY A 156 13.04 -7.24 6.14
N ARG A 157 13.28 -6.95 4.85
CA ARG A 157 12.28 -6.31 4.02
C ARG A 157 11.15 -7.30 3.75
N PRO A 158 9.90 -7.07 4.24
CA PRO A 158 8.80 -8.01 4.03
C PRO A 158 8.48 -8.24 2.55
N GLY A 159 7.75 -9.31 2.24
CA GLY A 159 7.34 -9.58 0.87
C GLY A 159 6.67 -10.95 0.70
N PRO A 160 6.07 -11.20 -0.46
CA PRO A 160 5.38 -12.46 -0.75
C PRO A 160 6.37 -13.63 -0.88
N VAL A 161 5.92 -14.80 -0.41
CA VAL A 161 6.62 -16.08 -0.56
C VAL A 161 5.65 -17.10 -1.16
N LEU A 162 6.09 -17.80 -2.21
CA LEU A 162 5.34 -18.87 -2.84
C LEU A 162 5.75 -20.22 -2.26
N ILE A 163 4.76 -21.07 -2.02
CA ILE A 163 4.95 -22.50 -1.75
C ILE A 163 4.18 -23.28 -2.82
N ASP A 164 4.89 -23.84 -3.76
CA ASP A 164 4.34 -24.67 -4.83
C ASP A 164 4.31 -26.11 -4.34
N VAL A 165 3.07 -26.69 -4.24
CA VAL A 165 2.86 -27.98 -3.57
C VAL A 165 2.22 -28.97 -4.56
N PRO A 166 2.97 -29.98 -5.00
CA PRO A 166 2.44 -31.04 -5.86
C PRO A 166 1.30 -31.83 -5.19
N LYS A 167 0.32 -32.22 -6.01
CA LYS A 167 -0.90 -32.88 -5.53
C LYS A 167 -0.64 -34.20 -4.78
N ASP A 168 0.35 -34.98 -5.20
CA ASP A 168 0.77 -36.23 -4.53
C ASP A 168 1.35 -35.94 -3.13
N ILE A 169 2.11 -34.84 -2.97
CA ILE A 169 2.63 -34.41 -1.66
C ILE A 169 1.49 -34.10 -0.70
N THR A 170 0.44 -33.40 -1.16
CA THR A 170 -0.72 -33.06 -0.31
C THR A 170 -1.51 -34.29 0.15
N GLY A 171 -1.47 -35.39 -0.63
CA GLY A 171 -2.13 -36.66 -0.31
C GLY A 171 -1.28 -37.64 0.50
N THR A 172 0.05 -37.47 0.53
CA THR A 172 0.97 -38.42 1.18
C THR A 172 0.96 -38.25 2.71
N PHE A 173 0.90 -39.38 3.43
CA PHE A 173 0.88 -39.40 4.89
C PHE A 173 2.31 -39.46 5.47
N THR A 174 2.51 -38.73 6.57
CA THR A 174 3.74 -38.81 7.38
C THR A 174 3.47 -38.52 8.85
N THR A 175 4.48 -38.67 9.70
CA THR A 175 4.40 -38.29 11.11
C THR A 175 4.70 -36.81 11.27
N PHE A 176 3.66 -36.05 11.60
CA PHE A 176 3.77 -34.60 11.80
C PHE A 176 4.39 -34.23 13.14
N SER A 177 5.28 -33.25 13.10
CA SER A 177 5.71 -32.46 14.26
C SER A 177 5.97 -31.03 13.81
N TYR A 178 5.45 -30.06 14.56
CA TYR A 178 5.76 -28.65 14.25
C TYR A 178 7.23 -28.35 14.59
N PRO A 179 8.01 -27.75 13.66
CA PRO A 179 9.43 -27.48 13.90
C PRO A 179 9.65 -26.51 15.07
N GLU A 180 10.57 -26.83 16.00
CA GLU A 180 10.85 -25.98 17.17
C GLU A 180 11.59 -24.70 16.80
N GLY A 181 12.46 -24.73 15.78
CA GLY A 181 13.27 -23.60 15.34
C GLY A 181 13.27 -23.41 13.81
N ILE A 182 13.92 -22.35 13.36
CA ILE A 182 14.21 -22.10 11.96
C ILE A 182 15.72 -21.98 11.79
N GLU A 183 16.29 -22.86 10.98
CA GLU A 183 17.70 -22.78 10.61
C GLU A 183 17.81 -22.31 9.15
N MET A 184 18.39 -21.12 8.95
CA MET A 184 18.66 -20.56 7.64
C MET A 184 20.04 -19.90 7.62
N ARG A 185 21.03 -20.58 7.00
CA ARG A 185 22.42 -20.07 6.94
C ARG A 185 22.54 -18.81 6.12
N SER A 186 21.81 -18.72 5.02
CA SER A 186 21.92 -17.66 4.00
C SER A 186 20.97 -16.48 4.20
N TYR A 187 20.07 -16.53 5.20
CA TYR A 187 19.08 -15.49 5.43
C TYR A 187 19.11 -15.02 6.89
N GLN A 188 19.86 -13.95 7.11
CA GLN A 188 20.04 -13.32 8.42
C GLN A 188 19.96 -11.79 8.26
N PRO A 189 18.76 -11.21 8.22
CA PRO A 189 18.61 -9.76 8.04
C PRO A 189 19.22 -9.01 9.23
N THR A 190 19.92 -7.90 8.92
CA THR A 190 20.47 -7.00 9.94
C THR A 190 19.33 -6.22 10.57
N VAL A 191 19.07 -6.43 11.86
CA VAL A 191 18.00 -5.76 12.60
C VAL A 191 18.51 -4.51 13.32
N GLU A 192 19.62 -4.63 14.04
CA GLU A 192 20.20 -3.50 14.81
C GLU A 192 21.05 -2.61 13.89
N GLY A 193 20.78 -1.30 13.92
CA GLY A 193 21.58 -0.34 13.18
C GLY A 193 22.96 -0.13 13.83
N HIS A 194 23.97 0.24 13.01
CA HIS A 194 25.32 0.50 13.53
C HIS A 194 25.34 1.75 14.42
N VAL A 195 25.65 1.58 15.71
CA VAL A 195 25.58 2.62 16.77
C VAL A 195 26.41 3.86 16.40
N GLY A 196 27.59 3.70 15.81
CA GLY A 196 28.46 4.81 15.37
C GLY A 196 27.84 5.63 14.23
N GLN A 197 27.16 5.00 13.28
CA GLN A 197 26.43 5.69 12.20
C GLN A 197 25.22 6.43 12.75
N ILE A 198 24.50 5.85 13.70
CA ILE A 198 23.38 6.50 14.38
C ILE A 198 23.87 7.75 15.12
N LYS A 199 25.00 7.68 15.83
CA LYS A 199 25.64 8.84 16.48
C LYS A 199 26.04 9.92 15.50
N ARG A 200 26.58 9.52 14.32
CA ARG A 200 26.94 10.46 13.26
C ARG A 200 25.70 11.16 12.68
N ALA A 201 24.63 10.40 12.44
CA ALA A 201 23.34 10.92 11.97
C ALA A 201 22.76 11.97 12.95
N LEU A 202 22.71 11.65 14.25
CA LEU A 202 22.26 12.59 15.29
C LEU A 202 23.11 13.86 15.32
N LYS A 203 24.44 13.75 15.18
CA LYS A 203 25.33 14.90 15.14
C LYS A 203 25.07 15.79 13.92
N SER A 204 24.79 15.19 12.76
CA SER A 204 24.45 15.94 11.54
C SER A 204 23.11 16.65 11.70
N LEU A 205 22.05 15.95 12.14
CA LEU A 205 20.73 16.52 12.36
C LEU A 205 20.72 17.68 13.37
N LYS A 206 21.51 17.59 14.45
CA LYS A 206 21.62 18.64 15.46
C LYS A 206 22.36 19.90 14.96
N LYS A 207 23.14 19.79 13.89
CA LYS A 207 23.88 20.92 13.28
C LYS A 207 23.16 21.53 12.09
N ALA A 208 22.17 20.83 11.54
CA ALA A 208 21.45 21.26 10.35
C ALA A 208 20.69 22.57 10.60
N GLU A 209 20.76 23.48 9.65
CA GLU A 209 19.96 24.71 9.63
C GLU A 209 18.63 24.53 8.90
N ARG A 210 18.61 23.60 7.93
CA ARG A 210 17.44 23.27 7.08
C ARG A 210 17.21 21.75 7.02
N PRO A 211 17.04 21.09 8.19
CA PRO A 211 16.80 19.65 8.19
C PRO A 211 15.43 19.31 7.61
N MET A 212 15.31 18.12 7.01
CA MET A 212 14.05 17.55 6.54
C MET A 212 13.98 16.07 6.88
N LEU A 213 12.86 15.62 7.50
CA LEU A 213 12.57 14.22 7.71
C LEU A 213 11.65 13.72 6.59
N TYR A 214 12.12 12.72 5.88
CA TYR A 214 11.39 12.04 4.81
C TYR A 214 11.20 10.57 5.14
N PHE A 215 9.97 10.08 5.16
CA PHE A 215 9.73 8.69 5.52
C PHE A 215 8.81 7.96 4.54
N GLY A 216 8.94 6.63 4.52
CA GLY A 216 8.16 5.76 3.67
C GLY A 216 7.42 4.65 4.41
N GLY A 217 6.87 3.71 3.65
CA GLY A 217 6.09 2.58 4.14
C GLY A 217 6.83 1.68 5.14
N GLY A 218 8.18 1.69 5.14
CA GLY A 218 8.99 0.93 6.10
C GLY A 218 8.71 1.32 7.56
N VAL A 219 8.31 2.57 7.83
CA VAL A 219 7.90 3.03 9.17
C VAL A 219 6.63 2.31 9.65
N ILE A 220 5.65 2.14 8.75
CA ILE A 220 4.39 1.46 9.05
C ILE A 220 4.60 -0.06 9.19
N LEU A 221 5.37 -0.65 8.26
CA LEU A 221 5.65 -2.09 8.25
C LEU A 221 6.38 -2.55 9.51
N ASP A 222 7.29 -1.73 10.04
CA ASP A 222 8.08 -2.01 11.23
C ASP A 222 7.46 -1.48 12.54
N ASN A 223 6.21 -1.00 12.50
CA ASN A 223 5.50 -0.42 13.65
C ASN A 223 6.33 0.64 14.39
N ALA A 224 6.95 1.57 13.64
CA ALA A 224 7.87 2.57 14.14
C ALA A 224 7.29 4.00 14.22
N ALA A 225 5.99 4.18 13.93
CA ALA A 225 5.34 5.50 13.83
C ALA A 225 5.48 6.36 15.10
N GLU A 226 5.31 5.77 16.28
CA GLU A 226 5.47 6.47 17.56
C GLU A 226 6.90 6.97 17.78
N HIS A 227 7.89 6.11 17.51
CA HIS A 227 9.31 6.48 17.64
C HIS A 227 9.70 7.57 16.62
N LEU A 228 9.19 7.48 15.38
CA LEU A 228 9.41 8.51 14.36
C LEU A 228 8.85 9.86 14.82
N THR A 229 7.61 9.86 15.31
CA THR A 229 6.93 11.06 15.80
C THR A 229 7.71 11.68 16.96
N GLU A 230 8.20 10.88 17.89
CA GLU A 230 9.00 11.36 19.01
C GLU A 230 10.33 11.97 18.57
N VAL A 231 11.06 11.31 17.66
CA VAL A 231 12.32 11.85 17.09
C VAL A 231 12.07 13.17 16.36
N ALA A 232 11.04 13.22 15.50
CA ALA A 232 10.70 14.43 14.76
C ALA A 232 10.38 15.60 15.68
N ARG A 233 9.55 15.38 16.70
CA ARG A 233 9.17 16.43 17.67
C ARG A 233 10.33 16.91 18.52
N ARG A 234 11.18 15.99 19.01
CA ARG A 234 12.36 16.34 19.81
C ARG A 234 13.40 17.13 19.02
N LEU A 235 13.59 16.79 17.75
CA LEU A 235 14.54 17.47 16.86
C LEU A 235 13.90 18.64 16.09
N ASN A 236 12.63 18.96 16.32
CA ASN A 236 11.86 20.02 15.64
C ASN A 236 11.95 19.94 14.10
N LEU A 237 11.87 18.71 13.55
CA LEU A 237 12.03 18.49 12.11
C LEU A 237 10.73 18.75 11.36
N PRO A 238 10.76 19.43 10.21
CA PRO A 238 9.69 19.32 9.22
C PRO A 238 9.62 17.88 8.70
N VAL A 239 8.41 17.38 8.45
CA VAL A 239 8.16 15.97 8.13
C VAL A 239 7.38 15.85 6.84
N THR A 240 7.83 14.98 5.94
CA THR A 240 7.08 14.60 4.74
C THR A 240 7.07 13.08 4.55
N ALA A 241 6.04 12.58 3.87
CA ALA A 241 5.84 11.16 3.63
C ALA A 241 5.83 10.81 2.14
N THR A 242 6.23 9.58 1.82
CA THR A 242 5.83 8.97 0.55
C THR A 242 4.33 8.65 0.57
N LEU A 243 3.75 8.36 -0.60
CA LEU A 243 2.40 7.80 -0.72
C LEU A 243 2.20 6.61 0.23
N MET A 244 3.17 5.70 0.32
CA MET A 244 3.12 4.50 1.18
C MET A 244 3.35 4.80 2.67
N GLY A 245 3.85 5.99 3.00
CA GLY A 245 4.14 6.40 4.37
C GLY A 245 2.97 7.08 5.07
N LEU A 246 1.94 7.52 4.34
CA LEU A 246 0.80 8.25 4.91
C LEU A 246 0.17 7.50 6.08
N GLY A 247 -0.07 8.20 7.20
CA GLY A 247 -0.49 7.63 8.48
C GLY A 247 0.65 7.16 9.39
N GLY A 248 1.90 7.09 8.91
CA GLY A 248 3.08 6.82 9.76
C GLY A 248 3.52 8.02 10.61
N TYR A 249 2.96 9.19 10.34
CA TYR A 249 3.04 10.40 11.15
C TYR A 249 1.65 11.06 11.16
N PRO A 250 1.21 11.70 12.27
CA PRO A 250 -0.12 12.31 12.32
C PRO A 250 -0.32 13.39 11.25
N GLY A 251 -1.31 13.19 10.38
CA GLY A 251 -1.55 14.05 9.22
C GLY A 251 -2.02 15.47 9.54
N ASN A 252 -2.45 15.73 10.79
CA ASN A 252 -2.86 17.05 11.29
C ASN A 252 -1.79 17.72 12.18
N ASP A 253 -0.63 17.11 12.35
CA ASP A 253 0.47 17.72 13.11
C ASP A 253 1.09 18.90 12.34
N PRO A 254 1.33 20.05 12.98
CA PRO A 254 1.92 21.23 12.30
C PRO A 254 3.29 20.97 11.65
N GLN A 255 4.05 19.98 12.13
CA GLN A 255 5.33 19.61 11.51
C GLN A 255 5.17 18.82 10.21
N PHE A 256 3.97 18.28 9.93
CA PHE A 256 3.71 17.51 8.72
C PHE A 256 3.41 18.44 7.53
N LEU A 257 4.18 18.30 6.46
CA LEU A 257 4.07 19.11 5.25
C LEU A 257 3.24 18.44 4.15
N GLY A 258 2.65 17.27 4.44
CA GLY A 258 1.97 16.45 3.42
C GLY A 258 2.91 15.48 2.71
N MET A 259 2.41 14.91 1.61
CA MET A 259 3.17 14.02 0.74
C MET A 259 4.11 14.81 -0.16
N LEU A 260 5.30 14.27 -0.46
CA LEU A 260 6.23 14.80 -1.46
C LEU A 260 6.14 14.02 -2.79
N GLY A 261 6.82 14.52 -3.79
CA GLY A 261 6.97 13.89 -5.11
C GLY A 261 6.01 14.43 -6.15
N MET A 262 5.73 13.64 -7.20
CA MET A 262 5.01 14.07 -8.41
C MET A 262 3.71 14.85 -8.11
N HIS A 263 2.91 14.36 -7.17
CA HIS A 263 1.67 14.99 -6.72
C HIS A 263 1.75 15.44 -5.26
N GLY A 264 2.96 15.74 -4.79
CA GLY A 264 3.21 16.26 -3.46
C GLY A 264 2.77 17.71 -3.29
N THR A 265 2.69 18.17 -2.04
CA THR A 265 2.42 19.57 -1.74
C THR A 265 3.59 20.47 -2.14
N TYR A 266 3.32 21.74 -2.42
CA TYR A 266 4.32 22.73 -2.79
C TYR A 266 5.41 22.87 -1.71
N GLU A 267 4.99 23.03 -0.45
CA GLU A 267 5.88 23.15 0.70
C GLU A 267 6.73 21.90 0.95
N ALA A 268 6.16 20.69 0.79
CA ALA A 268 6.92 19.44 0.97
C ALA A 268 8.01 19.26 -0.08
N ASN A 269 7.69 19.56 -1.34
CA ASN A 269 8.63 19.46 -2.45
C ASN A 269 9.75 20.50 -2.33
N LEU A 270 9.43 21.78 -2.06
CA LEU A 270 10.44 22.82 -1.90
C LEU A 270 11.30 22.62 -0.65
N ALA A 271 10.70 22.22 0.48
CA ALA A 271 11.46 21.91 1.69
C ALA A 271 12.43 20.75 1.46
N THR A 272 12.04 19.73 0.70
CA THR A 272 12.94 18.63 0.34
C THR A 272 14.04 19.09 -0.62
N HIS A 273 13.72 19.93 -1.61
CA HIS A 273 14.70 20.45 -2.57
C HIS A 273 15.79 21.32 -1.90
N HIS A 274 15.39 22.17 -0.95
CA HIS A 274 16.27 23.18 -0.33
C HIS A 274 16.89 22.75 1.02
N CYS A 275 16.62 21.53 1.50
CA CYS A 275 17.19 21.07 2.76
C CYS A 275 18.72 20.92 2.70
N ASP A 276 19.39 21.07 3.84
CA ASP A 276 20.84 20.82 4.00
C ASP A 276 21.12 19.41 4.55
N VAL A 277 20.16 18.82 5.27
CA VAL A 277 20.20 17.43 5.73
C VAL A 277 18.86 16.75 5.46
N LEU A 278 18.88 15.69 4.66
CA LEU A 278 17.71 14.84 4.42
C LEU A 278 17.84 13.56 5.25
N PHE A 279 16.93 13.39 6.21
CA PHE A 279 16.82 12.16 7.00
C PHE A 279 15.75 11.24 6.42
N ALA A 280 16.17 10.30 5.59
CA ALA A 280 15.30 9.34 4.92
C ALA A 280 15.15 8.06 5.76
N VAL A 281 13.90 7.68 6.07
CA VAL A 281 13.57 6.58 6.99
C VAL A 281 12.58 5.61 6.34
N GLY A 282 13.02 4.39 6.06
CA GLY A 282 12.18 3.34 5.49
C GLY A 282 11.55 3.71 4.14
N ALA A 283 12.30 4.40 3.29
CA ALA A 283 11.91 4.87 1.97
C ALA A 283 12.97 4.49 0.93
N ARG A 284 12.55 4.16 -0.29
CA ARG A 284 13.45 3.60 -1.33
C ARG A 284 13.86 4.58 -2.43
N PHE A 285 13.46 5.84 -2.37
CA PHE A 285 13.76 6.86 -3.37
C PHE A 285 13.33 6.44 -4.80
N ASP A 286 12.06 6.15 -4.99
CA ASP A 286 11.53 5.85 -6.32
C ASP A 286 11.37 7.11 -7.19
N ASP A 287 11.17 6.89 -8.50
CA ASP A 287 11.11 7.95 -9.50
C ASP A 287 9.91 8.90 -9.30
N ARG A 288 8.81 8.45 -8.70
CA ARG A 288 7.65 9.30 -8.41
C ARG A 288 7.92 10.29 -7.27
N VAL A 289 8.90 9.98 -6.44
CA VAL A 289 9.36 10.86 -5.36
C VAL A 289 10.52 11.74 -5.81
N THR A 290 11.52 11.16 -6.46
CA THR A 290 12.76 11.89 -6.77
C THR A 290 12.66 12.80 -7.99
N GLY A 291 11.82 12.43 -8.97
CA GLY A 291 11.89 13.06 -10.28
C GLY A 291 13.30 12.94 -10.87
N ASP A 292 13.82 14.01 -11.45
CA ASP A 292 15.20 14.07 -11.94
C ASP A 292 16.19 13.96 -10.76
N LEU A 293 16.95 12.86 -10.73
CA LEU A 293 17.91 12.58 -9.66
C LEU A 293 19.00 13.66 -9.50
N LYS A 294 19.33 14.40 -10.56
CA LYS A 294 20.33 15.49 -10.51
C LYS A 294 19.78 16.72 -9.79
N LYS A 295 18.47 16.86 -9.75
CA LYS A 295 17.76 17.99 -9.13
C LYS A 295 17.19 17.63 -7.76
N PHE A 296 17.28 16.37 -7.34
CA PHE A 296 16.75 15.91 -6.06
C PHE A 296 17.65 16.32 -4.91
N CYS A 297 17.17 17.19 -4.02
CA CYS A 297 17.88 17.74 -2.84
C CYS A 297 19.40 17.93 -3.05
N PRO A 298 19.83 18.75 -4.03
CA PRO A 298 21.19 18.77 -4.56
C PRO A 298 22.26 19.24 -3.55
N GLN A 299 21.85 19.85 -2.45
CA GLN A 299 22.75 20.39 -1.41
C GLN A 299 22.75 19.56 -0.13
N ALA A 300 21.90 18.53 -0.03
CA ALA A 300 21.66 17.82 1.21
C ALA A 300 22.72 16.76 1.53
N GLU A 301 23.13 16.68 2.79
CA GLU A 301 23.72 15.46 3.34
C GLU A 301 22.61 14.44 3.57
N ILE A 302 22.62 13.30 2.85
CA ILE A 302 21.56 12.28 2.91
C ILE A 302 21.91 11.22 3.94
N ILE A 303 21.07 11.08 4.97
CA ILE A 303 21.05 10.01 5.95
C ILE A 303 19.96 9.03 5.53
N HIS A 304 20.29 7.75 5.35
CA HIS A 304 19.31 6.74 4.92
C HIS A 304 19.26 5.56 5.87
N VAL A 305 18.09 5.34 6.46
CA VAL A 305 17.77 4.19 7.30
C VAL A 305 16.88 3.24 6.51
N ASP A 306 17.35 2.04 6.23
CA ASP A 306 16.58 0.97 5.58
C ASP A 306 17.01 -0.40 6.10
N ILE A 307 16.04 -1.34 6.18
CA ILE A 307 16.30 -2.73 6.55
C ILE A 307 16.96 -3.51 5.42
N ASP A 308 16.75 -3.09 4.17
CA ASP A 308 17.28 -3.74 2.97
C ASP A 308 18.58 -3.05 2.53
N PRO A 309 19.73 -3.73 2.70
CA PRO A 309 21.01 -3.15 2.30
C PRO A 309 21.09 -2.85 0.79
N SER A 310 20.30 -3.54 -0.04
CA SER A 310 20.26 -3.32 -1.48
C SER A 310 19.56 -2.01 -1.89
N SER A 311 18.78 -1.44 -1.00
CA SER A 311 18.12 -0.13 -1.18
C SER A 311 19.06 1.05 -0.91
N ILE A 312 20.10 0.84 -0.08
CA ILE A 312 21.05 1.89 0.28
C ILE A 312 21.90 2.30 -0.93
N ALA A 313 21.91 3.60 -1.23
CA ALA A 313 22.64 4.19 -2.34
C ALA A 313 22.27 3.62 -3.72
N LYS A 314 21.10 3.02 -3.88
CA LYS A 314 20.65 2.45 -5.15
C LYS A 314 20.32 3.53 -6.18
N ASN A 315 19.58 4.57 -5.79
CA ASN A 315 19.10 5.63 -6.68
C ASN A 315 19.77 6.98 -6.39
N VAL A 316 20.07 7.28 -5.14
CA VAL A 316 20.68 8.54 -4.69
C VAL A 316 21.96 8.29 -3.92
N VAL A 317 22.88 9.25 -3.92
CA VAL A 317 24.10 9.17 -3.09
C VAL A 317 23.72 9.26 -1.63
N VAL A 318 24.18 8.32 -0.81
CA VAL A 318 23.92 8.29 0.64
C VAL A 318 25.21 8.60 1.39
N HIS A 319 25.18 9.61 2.25
CA HIS A 319 26.34 10.08 3.02
C HIS A 319 26.47 9.34 4.37
N ILE A 320 25.34 9.01 4.99
CA ILE A 320 25.28 8.27 6.26
C ILE A 320 24.32 7.08 6.10
N PRO A 321 24.83 5.90 5.68
CA PRO A 321 24.00 4.70 5.57
C PRO A 321 23.81 4.05 6.95
N ILE A 322 22.58 3.63 7.24
CA ILE A 322 22.21 2.87 8.44
C ILE A 322 21.34 1.69 8.02
N VAL A 323 21.93 0.51 7.90
CA VAL A 323 21.19 -0.72 7.64
C VAL A 323 20.65 -1.25 8.96
N GLY A 324 19.33 -1.40 9.06
CA GLY A 324 18.66 -1.91 10.26
C GLY A 324 17.15 -1.68 10.25
N SER A 325 16.47 -2.30 11.20
CA SER A 325 15.05 -2.06 11.47
C SER A 325 14.83 -0.59 11.82
N VAL A 326 13.85 0.04 11.19
CA VAL A 326 13.49 1.45 11.47
C VAL A 326 13.22 1.64 12.96
N ARG A 327 12.43 0.75 13.56
CA ARG A 327 12.08 0.80 14.98
C ARG A 327 13.32 0.67 15.88
N ALA A 328 14.22 -0.27 15.58
CA ALA A 328 15.45 -0.45 16.37
C ALA A 328 16.37 0.78 16.25
N VAL A 329 16.54 1.32 15.06
CA VAL A 329 17.37 2.53 14.81
C VAL A 329 16.81 3.74 15.53
N LEU A 330 15.50 4.02 15.40
CA LEU A 330 14.87 5.18 16.04
C LEU A 330 14.87 5.06 17.57
N ARG A 331 14.66 3.87 18.13
CA ARG A 331 14.78 3.59 19.57
C ARG A 331 16.20 3.88 20.06
N GLU A 332 17.22 3.45 19.32
CA GLU A 332 18.61 3.73 19.65
C GLU A 332 18.94 5.24 19.53
N MET A 333 18.37 5.95 18.53
CA MET A 333 18.49 7.41 18.43
C MET A 333 17.92 8.09 19.67
N LEU A 334 16.71 7.72 20.11
CA LEU A 334 16.06 8.26 21.30
C LEU A 334 16.89 7.96 22.57
N ARG A 335 17.46 6.76 22.67
CA ARG A 335 18.35 6.38 23.78
C ARG A 335 19.60 7.28 23.82
N GLN A 336 20.23 7.56 22.66
CA GLN A 336 21.41 8.42 22.60
C GLN A 336 21.10 9.89 22.84
N MET A 337 19.88 10.34 22.53
CA MET A 337 19.42 11.71 22.79
C MET A 337 19.16 11.96 24.30
N GLY A 338 18.82 10.91 25.08
CA GLY A 338 18.37 11.10 26.47
C GLY A 338 17.18 12.07 26.55
N ASP A 339 17.28 13.12 27.36
CA ASP A 339 16.25 14.17 27.48
C ASP A 339 16.50 15.40 26.60
N GLU A 340 17.55 15.35 25.77
CA GLU A 340 17.96 16.47 24.92
C GLU A 340 16.91 16.76 23.83
N LYS A 341 16.67 18.05 23.59
CA LYS A 341 15.80 18.57 22.53
C LYS A 341 16.62 19.52 21.66
N ALA A 342 16.21 19.68 20.40
CA ALA A 342 16.83 20.65 19.51
C ALA A 342 16.62 22.10 19.98
N ASP A 343 17.59 22.95 19.70
CA ASP A 343 17.42 24.38 19.80
C ASP A 343 16.54 24.88 18.65
N LYS A 344 15.32 25.30 18.97
CA LYS A 344 14.38 25.81 17.98
C LYS A 344 14.85 27.07 17.28
N ALA A 345 15.73 27.86 17.90
CA ALA A 345 16.28 29.09 17.30
C ALA A 345 17.13 28.78 16.07
N GLN A 346 17.83 27.64 16.06
CA GLN A 346 18.67 27.22 14.93
C GLN A 346 17.84 26.97 13.63
N THR A 347 16.62 26.47 13.74
CA THR A 347 15.77 26.18 12.59
C THR A 347 14.65 27.21 12.38
N ALA A 348 14.67 28.34 13.12
CA ALA A 348 13.59 29.32 13.08
C ALA A 348 13.38 29.94 11.68
N ALA A 349 14.48 30.33 11.01
CA ALA A 349 14.43 30.90 9.66
C ALA A 349 13.92 29.87 8.64
N TRP A 350 14.28 28.59 8.83
CA TRP A 350 13.80 27.48 7.99
C TRP A 350 12.29 27.29 8.12
N TRP A 351 11.76 27.26 9.33
CA TRP A 351 10.32 27.19 9.57
C TRP A 351 9.58 28.40 9.01
N GLN A 352 10.14 29.60 9.14
CA GLN A 352 9.56 30.80 8.53
C GLN A 352 9.46 30.68 7.00
N GLN A 353 10.47 30.14 6.35
CA GLN A 353 10.45 29.90 4.90
C GLN A 353 9.40 28.83 4.52
N ILE A 354 9.30 27.75 5.29
CA ILE A 354 8.29 26.70 5.06
C ILE A 354 6.87 27.26 5.20
N GLU A 355 6.61 28.10 6.20
CA GLU A 355 5.30 28.74 6.37
C GLU A 355 4.94 29.69 5.20
N GLN A 356 5.93 30.36 4.60
CA GLN A 356 5.70 31.15 3.38
C GLN A 356 5.27 30.25 2.22
N TRP A 357 5.91 29.09 2.03
CA TRP A 357 5.52 28.13 1.00
C TRP A 357 4.14 27.51 1.28
N ARG A 358 3.84 27.20 2.55
CA ARG A 358 2.53 26.69 2.96
C ARG A 358 1.40 27.68 2.67
N ALA A 359 1.69 28.99 2.82
CA ALA A 359 0.73 30.05 2.55
C ALA A 359 0.30 30.13 1.08
N VAL A 360 1.06 29.54 0.15
CA VAL A 360 0.67 29.38 -1.27
C VAL A 360 -0.60 28.56 -1.41
N ASN A 361 -0.87 27.65 -0.47
CA ASN A 361 -2.06 26.79 -0.45
C ASN A 361 -2.26 26.03 -1.78
N SER A 362 -1.23 25.26 -2.16
CA SER A 362 -1.14 24.58 -3.46
C SER A 362 -2.25 23.57 -3.74
N LEU A 363 -2.95 23.11 -2.71
CA LEU A 363 -4.09 22.19 -2.82
C LEU A 363 -5.43 22.93 -2.93
N HIS A 364 -5.44 24.27 -3.01
CA HIS A 364 -6.67 25.01 -3.18
C HIS A 364 -7.33 24.72 -4.54
N TYR A 365 -8.63 24.46 -4.52
CA TYR A 365 -9.43 24.23 -5.73
C TYR A 365 -10.72 25.06 -5.69
N ALA A 366 -11.22 25.45 -6.85
CA ALA A 366 -12.48 26.18 -6.97
C ALA A 366 -13.67 25.20 -6.84
N LYS A 367 -14.54 25.44 -5.86
CA LYS A 367 -15.81 24.72 -5.76
C LYS A 367 -16.75 25.11 -6.89
N SER A 368 -17.65 24.21 -7.26
CA SER A 368 -18.70 24.45 -8.26
C SER A 368 -20.06 24.18 -7.62
N GLU A 369 -21.06 24.93 -8.03
CA GLU A 369 -22.44 24.69 -7.64
C GLU A 369 -23.12 23.61 -8.49
N ASP A 370 -22.61 23.38 -9.70
CA ASP A 370 -23.21 22.49 -10.70
C ASP A 370 -22.49 21.12 -10.80
N ARG A 371 -21.21 21.05 -10.45
CA ARG A 371 -20.39 19.85 -10.59
C ARG A 371 -19.70 19.47 -9.30
N ILE A 372 -19.72 18.19 -8.99
CA ILE A 372 -19.01 17.67 -7.81
C ILE A 372 -17.51 17.62 -8.14
N LYS A 373 -16.70 18.33 -7.36
CA LYS A 373 -15.25 18.21 -7.43
C LYS A 373 -14.79 16.96 -6.67
N PRO A 374 -13.91 16.13 -7.23
CA PRO A 374 -13.43 14.93 -6.55
C PRO A 374 -12.77 15.22 -5.21
N GLN A 375 -12.05 16.35 -5.08
CA GLN A 375 -11.48 16.81 -3.81
C GLN A 375 -12.57 17.02 -2.73
N GLN A 376 -13.69 17.62 -3.12
CA GLN A 376 -14.83 17.86 -2.22
C GLN A 376 -15.41 16.55 -1.67
N VAL A 377 -15.43 15.47 -2.45
CA VAL A 377 -15.87 14.15 -2.00
C VAL A 377 -14.98 13.66 -0.87
N ILE A 378 -13.66 13.75 -1.04
CA ILE A 378 -12.68 13.27 -0.05
C ILE A 378 -12.71 14.12 1.22
N GLU A 379 -12.77 15.46 1.10
CA GLU A 379 -12.91 16.36 2.27
C GLU A 379 -14.21 16.10 3.03
N THR A 380 -15.31 15.87 2.32
CA THR A 380 -16.60 15.55 2.95
C THR A 380 -16.54 14.23 3.69
N LEU A 381 -15.92 13.20 3.08
CA LEU A 381 -15.70 11.90 3.72
C LEU A 381 -14.86 12.06 4.99
N TYR A 382 -13.73 12.78 4.92
CA TYR A 382 -12.89 13.06 6.09
C TYR A 382 -13.66 13.74 7.21
N LYS A 383 -14.41 14.80 6.87
CA LYS A 383 -15.26 15.53 7.84
C LYS A 383 -16.28 14.61 8.51
N LEU A 384 -16.99 13.79 7.74
CA LEU A 384 -18.06 12.93 8.24
C LEU A 384 -17.56 11.76 9.09
N THR A 385 -16.34 11.26 8.81
CA THR A 385 -15.69 10.17 9.54
C THR A 385 -14.79 10.66 10.68
N GLY A 386 -14.52 11.97 10.74
CA GLY A 386 -13.53 12.54 11.66
C GLY A 386 -12.12 11.99 11.43
N GLY A 387 -11.82 11.50 10.22
CA GLY A 387 -10.54 10.84 9.88
C GLY A 387 -10.40 9.40 10.40
N ASN A 388 -11.44 8.86 11.08
CA ASN A 388 -11.41 7.53 11.69
C ASN A 388 -11.96 6.44 10.75
N ALA A 389 -11.47 6.39 9.52
CA ALA A 389 -11.86 5.39 8.54
C ALA A 389 -10.63 4.66 7.98
N VAL A 390 -10.83 3.42 7.56
CA VAL A 390 -9.86 2.70 6.72
C VAL A 390 -10.22 2.98 5.27
N ILE A 391 -9.27 3.52 4.53
CA ILE A 391 -9.44 3.83 3.11
C ILE A 391 -8.57 2.90 2.29
N ALA A 392 -9.21 2.06 1.49
CA ALA A 392 -8.55 1.32 0.42
C ALA A 392 -8.81 2.06 -0.89
N SER A 393 -7.76 2.47 -1.57
CA SER A 393 -7.89 3.17 -2.86
C SER A 393 -7.48 2.29 -4.01
N ASP A 394 -8.24 2.37 -5.06
CA ASP A 394 -7.83 1.92 -6.38
C ASP A 394 -6.82 2.91 -6.99
N VAL A 395 -6.31 2.63 -8.18
CA VAL A 395 -5.23 3.40 -8.81
C VAL A 395 -5.77 4.34 -9.89
N GLY A 396 -5.44 5.62 -9.76
CA GLY A 396 -5.83 6.69 -10.67
C GLY A 396 -5.79 8.06 -9.99
N GLN A 397 -6.44 9.06 -10.58
CA GLN A 397 -6.56 10.40 -9.98
C GLN A 397 -7.19 10.34 -8.59
N HIS A 398 -8.19 9.50 -8.39
CA HIS A 398 -8.86 9.30 -7.10
C HIS A 398 -7.89 8.88 -5.98
N GLN A 399 -6.88 8.08 -6.27
CA GLN A 399 -5.82 7.72 -5.32
C GLN A 399 -5.03 8.95 -4.86
N MET A 400 -4.69 9.83 -5.79
CA MET A 400 -3.94 11.05 -5.47
C MET A 400 -4.80 12.03 -4.67
N TRP A 401 -6.07 12.22 -5.02
CA TRP A 401 -6.96 13.07 -4.23
C TRP A 401 -7.16 12.53 -2.81
N VAL A 402 -7.27 11.22 -2.61
CA VAL A 402 -7.27 10.67 -1.24
C VAL A 402 -5.98 11.01 -0.50
N ALA A 403 -4.83 10.80 -1.14
CA ALA A 403 -3.52 11.08 -0.53
C ALA A 403 -3.34 12.55 -0.14
N GLN A 404 -3.94 13.48 -0.89
CA GLN A 404 -3.84 14.93 -0.67
C GLN A 404 -4.89 15.48 0.32
N TYR A 405 -6.13 14.97 0.26
CA TYR A 405 -7.27 15.59 0.95
C TYR A 405 -7.84 14.74 2.11
N PHE A 406 -7.29 13.56 2.38
CA PHE A 406 -7.65 12.77 3.56
C PHE A 406 -6.44 12.65 4.51
N PRO A 407 -6.30 13.54 5.51
CA PRO A 407 -5.23 13.45 6.49
C PRO A 407 -5.33 12.16 7.33
N PHE A 408 -4.38 11.26 7.17
CA PHE A 408 -4.31 10.03 7.96
C PHE A 408 -3.58 10.31 9.28
N HIS A 409 -4.19 9.93 10.41
CA HIS A 409 -3.64 10.19 11.76
C HIS A 409 -2.93 8.98 12.36
N GLU A 410 -3.26 7.79 11.86
CA GLU A 410 -2.79 6.51 12.39
C GLU A 410 -2.29 5.60 11.26
N PRO A 411 -1.29 4.73 11.54
CA PRO A 411 -0.82 3.75 10.58
C PRO A 411 -1.89 2.71 10.23
N ARG A 412 -1.72 2.08 9.06
CA ARG A 412 -2.56 0.98 8.56
C ARG A 412 -4.02 1.35 8.26
N ARG A 413 -4.31 2.65 8.12
CA ARG A 413 -5.62 3.16 7.66
C ARG A 413 -5.63 3.53 6.18
N TRP A 414 -4.47 3.65 5.57
CA TRP A 414 -4.27 3.91 4.15
C TRP A 414 -3.77 2.66 3.43
N ILE A 415 -4.56 2.14 2.49
CA ILE A 415 -4.30 0.90 1.76
C ILE A 415 -4.37 1.20 0.27
N ASN A 416 -3.25 1.03 -0.44
CA ASN A 416 -3.17 1.35 -1.86
C ASN A 416 -2.03 0.59 -2.53
N SER A 417 -2.09 0.44 -3.86
CA SER A 417 -1.00 -0.08 -4.68
C SER A 417 -0.09 1.06 -5.14
N GLY A 418 0.94 1.36 -4.34
CA GLY A 418 1.82 2.50 -4.63
C GLY A 418 3.01 2.16 -5.53
N GLY A 419 3.59 0.96 -5.39
CA GLY A 419 4.79 0.57 -6.13
C GLY A 419 4.51 0.04 -7.53
N LEU A 420 3.49 -0.81 -7.71
CA LEU A 420 3.11 -1.34 -9.02
C LEU A 420 2.01 -0.51 -9.70
N GLY A 421 1.13 0.11 -8.92
CA GLY A 421 0.05 0.93 -9.46
C GLY A 421 -1.05 0.10 -10.13
N THR A 422 -1.50 -0.96 -9.48
CA THR A 422 -2.43 -1.95 -10.03
C THR A 422 -3.88 -1.44 -9.97
N MET A 423 -4.49 -1.14 -11.12
CA MET A 423 -5.92 -0.92 -11.22
C MET A 423 -6.68 -2.22 -10.91
N GLY A 424 -7.81 -2.12 -10.20
CA GLY A 424 -8.56 -3.28 -9.68
C GLY A 424 -8.12 -3.74 -8.29
N PHE A 425 -7.09 -3.14 -7.70
CA PHE A 425 -6.61 -3.45 -6.35
C PHE A 425 -7.61 -3.03 -5.25
N GLY A 426 -8.24 -1.86 -5.41
CA GLY A 426 -8.92 -1.17 -4.32
C GLY A 426 -10.03 -1.97 -3.64
N TYR A 427 -10.94 -2.54 -4.43
CA TYR A 427 -12.10 -3.21 -3.86
C TYR A 427 -11.78 -4.55 -3.16
N PRO A 428 -11.06 -5.51 -3.76
CA PRO A 428 -10.65 -6.71 -3.04
C PRO A 428 -9.77 -6.40 -1.83
N ALA A 429 -8.87 -5.41 -1.91
CA ALA A 429 -8.10 -4.98 -0.74
C ALA A 429 -8.98 -4.39 0.38
N ALA A 430 -10.07 -3.69 0.05
CA ALA A 430 -11.06 -3.22 1.01
C ALA A 430 -11.79 -4.39 1.70
N ILE A 431 -12.11 -5.46 0.97
CA ILE A 431 -12.67 -6.69 1.54
C ILE A 431 -11.70 -7.27 2.56
N GLY A 432 -10.43 -7.46 2.20
CA GLY A 432 -9.40 -7.96 3.10
C GLY A 432 -9.21 -7.06 4.33
N ALA A 433 -9.21 -5.75 4.14
CA ALA A 433 -9.12 -4.77 5.22
C ALA A 433 -10.33 -4.85 6.18
N LYS A 434 -11.55 -5.04 5.65
CA LYS A 434 -12.75 -5.18 6.47
C LYS A 434 -12.76 -6.49 7.25
N VAL A 435 -12.23 -7.57 6.68
CA VAL A 435 -12.00 -8.84 7.39
C VAL A 435 -11.01 -8.65 8.55
N ALA A 436 -9.93 -7.89 8.33
CA ALA A 436 -8.94 -7.57 9.37
C ALA A 436 -9.48 -6.63 10.47
N ARG A 437 -10.42 -5.75 10.12
CA ARG A 437 -10.98 -4.70 11.00
C ARG A 437 -12.51 -4.69 10.96
N PRO A 438 -13.16 -5.74 11.48
CA PRO A 438 -14.61 -5.96 11.30
C PRO A 438 -15.48 -4.85 11.92
N ASN A 439 -14.98 -4.15 12.93
CA ASN A 439 -15.73 -3.12 13.65
C ASN A 439 -15.47 -1.69 13.13
N GLU A 440 -14.57 -1.52 12.17
CA GLU A 440 -14.24 -0.20 11.62
C GLU A 440 -14.95 0.05 10.29
N ASP A 441 -15.18 1.31 9.96
CA ASP A 441 -15.69 1.70 8.65
C ASP A 441 -14.58 1.58 7.61
N VAL A 442 -14.83 0.79 6.56
CA VAL A 442 -13.90 0.60 5.44
C VAL A 442 -14.53 1.14 4.17
N PHE A 443 -13.81 2.03 3.51
CA PHE A 443 -14.19 2.62 2.24
C PHE A 443 -13.24 2.17 1.14
N CYS A 444 -13.80 1.79 0.00
CA CYS A 444 -13.09 1.64 -1.26
C CYS A 444 -13.28 2.93 -2.07
N ILE A 445 -12.22 3.68 -2.32
CA ILE A 445 -12.26 4.82 -3.23
C ILE A 445 -11.73 4.36 -4.58
N THR A 446 -12.57 4.44 -5.61
CA THR A 446 -12.26 3.89 -6.93
C THR A 446 -12.72 4.84 -8.04
N GLY A 447 -12.32 4.55 -9.27
CA GLY A 447 -12.84 5.16 -10.48
C GLY A 447 -13.69 4.16 -11.27
N ASP A 448 -14.51 4.69 -12.19
CA ASP A 448 -15.39 3.94 -13.08
C ASP A 448 -14.67 2.90 -13.95
N GLY A 449 -13.42 3.16 -14.35
CA GLY A 449 -12.58 2.20 -15.06
C GLY A 449 -12.00 1.12 -14.17
N SER A 450 -11.46 1.51 -13.00
CA SER A 450 -10.77 0.59 -12.10
C SER A 450 -11.69 -0.44 -11.47
N ILE A 451 -12.89 -0.03 -11.04
CA ILE A 451 -13.83 -0.93 -10.35
C ILE A 451 -14.26 -2.10 -11.22
N GLN A 452 -14.34 -1.89 -12.53
CA GLN A 452 -14.76 -2.93 -13.47
C GLN A 452 -13.77 -4.09 -13.57
N MET A 453 -12.50 -3.89 -13.18
CA MET A 453 -11.47 -4.95 -13.27
C MET A 453 -11.64 -6.04 -12.24
N MET A 454 -12.25 -5.76 -11.07
CA MET A 454 -12.47 -6.73 -9.97
C MET A 454 -13.89 -6.64 -9.37
N ILE A 455 -14.86 -6.23 -10.17
CA ILE A 455 -16.24 -6.02 -9.72
C ILE A 455 -16.92 -7.31 -9.27
N GLN A 456 -16.50 -8.47 -9.78
CA GLN A 456 -17.03 -9.79 -9.41
C GLN A 456 -16.87 -10.10 -7.91
N GLU A 457 -15.92 -9.45 -7.22
CA GLU A 457 -15.73 -9.62 -5.77
C GLU A 457 -16.89 -9.04 -4.95
N MET A 458 -17.84 -8.33 -5.58
CA MET A 458 -19.12 -7.99 -4.94
C MET A 458 -19.85 -9.23 -4.44
N THR A 459 -19.78 -10.36 -5.19
CA THR A 459 -20.35 -11.62 -4.73
C THR A 459 -19.61 -12.18 -3.51
N THR A 460 -18.30 -11.99 -3.41
CA THR A 460 -17.51 -12.36 -2.24
C THR A 460 -17.98 -11.59 -1.00
N ALA A 461 -18.10 -10.27 -1.11
CA ALA A 461 -18.60 -9.43 -0.03
C ALA A 461 -20.03 -9.78 0.41
N LEU A 462 -20.91 -10.13 -0.55
CA LEU A 462 -22.27 -10.58 -0.26
C LEU A 462 -22.27 -11.90 0.51
N GLN A 463 -21.53 -12.89 0.01
CA GLN A 463 -21.51 -14.25 0.59
C GLN A 463 -21.04 -14.27 2.05
N TYR A 464 -20.07 -13.42 2.38
CA TYR A 464 -19.45 -13.39 3.72
C TYR A 464 -19.95 -12.23 4.59
N HIS A 465 -20.97 -11.48 4.13
CA HIS A 465 -21.52 -10.32 4.85
C HIS A 465 -20.42 -9.32 5.25
N ILE A 466 -19.56 -8.95 4.29
CA ILE A 466 -18.45 -8.01 4.48
C ILE A 466 -18.87 -6.62 4.02
N PRO A 467 -19.33 -5.72 4.93
CA PRO A 467 -19.84 -4.41 4.55
C PRO A 467 -18.69 -3.44 4.21
N VAL A 468 -18.55 -3.12 2.94
CA VAL A 468 -17.61 -2.11 2.41
C VAL A 468 -18.40 -0.99 1.74
N LYS A 469 -18.01 0.28 1.94
CA LYS A 469 -18.57 1.41 1.21
C LYS A 469 -17.71 1.68 -0.02
N ILE A 470 -18.27 1.52 -1.22
CA ILE A 470 -17.58 1.75 -2.49
C ILE A 470 -17.97 3.15 -2.99
N LEU A 471 -17.04 4.09 -2.98
CA LEU A 471 -17.22 5.43 -3.52
C LEU A 471 -16.52 5.47 -4.87
N CYS A 472 -17.30 5.41 -5.94
CA CYS A 472 -16.82 5.50 -7.31
C CYS A 472 -16.83 6.96 -7.77
N LEU A 473 -15.65 7.56 -7.94
CA LEU A 473 -15.50 8.88 -8.53
C LEU A 473 -15.62 8.74 -10.06
N ASN A 474 -16.86 8.78 -10.54
CA ASN A 474 -17.21 8.53 -11.93
C ASN A 474 -17.05 9.81 -12.74
N ASN A 475 -16.02 9.86 -13.57
CA ASN A 475 -15.77 10.99 -14.48
C ASN A 475 -15.85 10.61 -15.96
N GLY A 476 -16.18 9.36 -16.30
CA GLY A 476 -16.25 8.87 -17.67
C GLY A 476 -14.89 8.72 -18.37
N TYR A 477 -13.77 8.77 -17.63
CA TYR A 477 -12.44 8.73 -18.20
C TYR A 477 -11.49 7.82 -17.42
N LEU A 478 -10.49 7.29 -18.10
CA LEU A 478 -9.25 6.89 -17.48
C LEU A 478 -8.49 8.18 -17.10
N GLY A 479 -8.88 8.76 -15.95
CA GLY A 479 -8.61 10.17 -15.63
C GLY A 479 -7.14 10.54 -15.58
N MET A 480 -6.25 9.68 -15.06
CA MET A 480 -4.81 9.95 -15.05
C MET A 480 -4.23 9.92 -16.48
N VAL A 481 -4.69 9.00 -17.34
CA VAL A 481 -4.29 8.96 -18.76
C VAL A 481 -4.75 10.21 -19.48
N ARG A 482 -6.02 10.63 -19.26
CA ARG A 482 -6.56 11.88 -19.81
C ARG A 482 -5.72 13.09 -19.40
N GLN A 483 -5.34 13.21 -18.11
CA GLN A 483 -4.53 14.31 -17.59
C GLN A 483 -3.17 14.39 -18.30
N TRP A 484 -2.49 13.24 -18.49
CA TRP A 484 -1.23 13.20 -19.22
C TRP A 484 -1.39 13.59 -20.70
N GLN A 485 -2.47 13.14 -21.34
CA GLN A 485 -2.79 13.53 -22.72
C GLN A 485 -3.11 15.02 -22.83
N GLU A 486 -3.75 15.59 -21.82
CA GLU A 486 -4.02 17.02 -21.76
C GLU A 486 -2.74 17.85 -21.65
N PHE A 487 -1.81 17.48 -20.77
CA PHE A 487 -0.63 18.29 -20.50
C PHE A 487 0.51 18.08 -21.50
N PHE A 488 0.66 16.88 -22.03
CA PHE A 488 1.87 16.51 -22.79
C PHE A 488 1.61 16.01 -24.22
N TYR A 489 0.34 15.89 -24.63
CA TYR A 489 -0.03 15.36 -25.95
C TYR A 489 -1.08 16.22 -26.66
N ASP A 490 -1.04 17.55 -26.47
CA ASP A 490 -1.91 18.53 -27.13
C ASP A 490 -3.42 18.17 -27.10
N LYS A 491 -3.87 17.63 -25.94
CA LYS A 491 -5.27 17.20 -25.73
C LYS A 491 -5.77 16.13 -26.72
N ARG A 492 -4.85 15.32 -27.25
CA ARG A 492 -5.22 14.15 -28.07
C ARG A 492 -5.65 12.99 -27.18
N TYR A 493 -6.92 12.98 -26.80
CA TYR A 493 -7.51 12.01 -25.86
C TYR A 493 -7.75 10.64 -26.53
N SER A 494 -6.69 9.87 -26.75
CA SER A 494 -6.77 8.55 -27.39
C SER A 494 -7.11 7.48 -26.37
N MET A 495 -8.25 6.80 -26.54
CA MET A 495 -8.73 5.66 -25.76
C MET A 495 -8.77 5.89 -24.23
N SER A 496 -8.93 7.13 -23.80
CA SER A 496 -9.08 7.50 -22.39
C SER A 496 -10.51 7.83 -21.98
N TYR A 497 -11.39 8.11 -22.95
CA TYR A 497 -12.82 8.32 -22.72
C TYR A 497 -13.57 6.99 -22.78
N MET A 498 -14.43 6.74 -21.81
CA MET A 498 -15.28 5.55 -21.75
C MET A 498 -16.70 5.95 -22.18
N GLU A 499 -16.98 5.80 -23.46
CA GLU A 499 -18.26 6.17 -24.08
C GLU A 499 -19.44 5.38 -23.48
N SER A 500 -19.20 4.14 -23.08
CA SER A 500 -20.20 3.26 -22.50
C SER A 500 -19.78 2.77 -21.11
N LEU A 501 -20.57 3.13 -20.12
CA LEU A 501 -20.43 2.65 -18.74
C LEU A 501 -21.70 1.91 -18.31
N PRO A 502 -21.60 0.90 -17.44
CA PRO A 502 -22.77 0.30 -16.84
C PRO A 502 -23.50 1.30 -15.93
N ASP A 503 -24.78 1.11 -15.73
CA ASP A 503 -25.48 1.75 -14.62
C ASP A 503 -25.03 1.06 -13.32
N PHE A 504 -24.08 1.69 -12.63
CA PHE A 504 -23.47 1.12 -11.42
C PHE A 504 -24.45 0.90 -10.27
N VAL A 505 -25.54 1.69 -10.19
CA VAL A 505 -26.59 1.50 -9.18
C VAL A 505 -27.32 0.19 -9.45
N LYS A 506 -27.81 -0.01 -10.67
CA LYS A 506 -28.47 -1.27 -11.06
C LYS A 506 -27.53 -2.47 -10.96
N LEU A 507 -26.26 -2.27 -11.28
CA LEU A 507 -25.25 -3.31 -11.18
C LEU A 507 -25.05 -3.74 -9.73
N ALA A 508 -24.94 -2.80 -8.79
CA ALA A 508 -24.87 -3.09 -7.36
C ALA A 508 -26.10 -3.85 -6.87
N GLU A 509 -27.29 -3.44 -7.30
CA GLU A 509 -28.56 -4.12 -6.98
C GLU A 509 -28.60 -5.56 -7.53
N ALA A 510 -28.10 -5.78 -8.76
CA ALA A 510 -28.00 -7.11 -9.36
C ALA A 510 -27.04 -8.03 -8.59
N TYR A 511 -26.02 -7.47 -7.94
CA TYR A 511 -25.15 -8.21 -7.00
C TYR A 511 -25.74 -8.35 -5.59
N GLY A 512 -26.95 -7.86 -5.33
CA GLY A 512 -27.59 -7.94 -4.01
C GLY A 512 -27.16 -6.87 -3.01
N HIS A 513 -26.52 -5.81 -3.47
CA HIS A 513 -26.06 -4.67 -2.68
C HIS A 513 -26.97 -3.44 -2.84
N SER A 514 -26.75 -2.42 -2.03
CA SER A 514 -27.43 -1.14 -2.20
C SER A 514 -26.65 -0.25 -3.16
N GLY A 515 -27.34 0.45 -4.06
CA GLY A 515 -26.77 1.44 -4.97
C GLY A 515 -27.29 2.85 -4.65
N VAL A 516 -26.43 3.84 -4.71
CA VAL A 516 -26.76 5.26 -4.53
C VAL A 516 -26.08 6.08 -5.60
N ARG A 517 -26.79 7.00 -6.25
CA ARG A 517 -26.18 7.95 -7.20
C ARG A 517 -26.19 9.36 -6.61
N ILE A 518 -25.06 10.07 -6.76
CA ILE A 518 -24.89 11.47 -6.35
C ILE A 518 -24.43 12.26 -7.56
N GLU A 519 -25.23 13.23 -7.98
CA GLU A 519 -24.98 14.01 -9.19
C GLU A 519 -24.75 15.51 -8.90
N LYS A 520 -25.23 15.99 -7.74
CA LYS A 520 -25.18 17.41 -7.38
C LYS A 520 -24.37 17.67 -6.12
N PRO A 521 -23.56 18.73 -6.07
CA PRO A 521 -22.78 19.08 -4.88
C PRO A 521 -23.62 19.24 -3.61
N GLN A 522 -24.85 19.75 -3.74
CA GLN A 522 -25.75 20.01 -2.60
C GLN A 522 -26.26 18.72 -1.92
N GLU A 523 -26.24 17.58 -2.64
CA GLU A 523 -26.68 16.28 -2.12
C GLU A 523 -25.54 15.50 -1.46
N LEU A 524 -24.29 15.89 -1.71
CA LEU A 524 -23.12 15.08 -1.38
C LEU A 524 -23.04 14.76 0.12
N GLU A 525 -23.09 15.77 0.97
CA GLU A 525 -22.93 15.57 2.43
C GLU A 525 -24.08 14.75 3.02
N SER A 526 -25.34 15.04 2.63
CA SER A 526 -26.51 14.32 3.16
C SER A 526 -26.51 12.85 2.75
N LYS A 527 -26.30 12.56 1.46
CA LYS A 527 -26.27 11.18 0.95
C LYS A 527 -25.08 10.38 1.50
N LEU A 528 -23.88 10.98 1.60
CA LEU A 528 -22.76 10.31 2.23
C LEU A 528 -23.00 10.00 3.71
N ARG A 529 -23.66 10.89 4.45
CA ARG A 529 -24.05 10.66 5.83
C ARG A 529 -25.01 9.47 5.96
N GLU A 530 -26.00 9.36 5.08
CA GLU A 530 -26.91 8.21 5.01
C GLU A 530 -26.17 6.92 4.71
N VAL A 531 -25.26 6.92 3.74
CA VAL A 531 -24.44 5.77 3.37
C VAL A 531 -23.55 5.30 4.53
N ILE A 532 -22.93 6.24 5.25
CA ILE A 532 -22.08 5.94 6.42
C ILE A 532 -22.91 5.32 7.56
N ALA A 533 -24.17 5.69 7.69
CA ALA A 533 -25.07 5.13 8.69
C ALA A 533 -25.49 3.67 8.42
N MET A 534 -25.39 3.19 7.18
CA MET A 534 -25.71 1.80 6.78
C MET A 534 -24.58 0.84 7.15
N LYS A 535 -24.33 0.58 8.44
CA LYS A 535 -23.14 -0.14 8.95
C LYS A 535 -23.02 -1.61 8.51
N ASP A 536 -24.12 -2.27 8.28
CA ASP A 536 -24.24 -3.71 8.00
C ASP A 536 -24.33 -4.06 6.51
N LYS A 537 -24.23 -3.06 5.61
CA LYS A 537 -24.42 -3.24 4.16
C LYS A 537 -23.24 -2.77 3.36
N THR A 538 -22.92 -3.49 2.31
CA THR A 538 -22.13 -2.96 1.20
C THR A 538 -23.02 -1.99 0.40
N VAL A 539 -22.49 -0.79 0.18
CA VAL A 539 -23.18 0.25 -0.59
C VAL A 539 -22.24 0.73 -1.69
N PHE A 540 -22.70 0.69 -2.92
CA PHE A 540 -22.04 1.29 -4.06
C PHE A 540 -22.56 2.72 -4.25
N VAL A 541 -21.67 3.68 -4.17
CA VAL A 541 -22.01 5.10 -4.38
C VAL A 541 -21.39 5.55 -5.69
N ASP A 542 -22.22 5.74 -6.71
CA ASP A 542 -21.83 6.28 -8.01
C ASP A 542 -21.88 7.81 -7.94
N ILE A 543 -20.71 8.44 -7.83
CA ILE A 543 -20.58 9.88 -7.66
C ILE A 543 -20.12 10.48 -8.99
N ILE A 544 -21.00 11.20 -9.65
CA ILE A 544 -20.69 11.85 -10.93
C ILE A 544 -19.84 13.09 -10.64
N THR A 545 -18.58 13.03 -11.02
CA THR A 545 -17.60 14.08 -10.74
C THR A 545 -17.24 14.87 -12.00
N ASP A 546 -16.62 16.02 -11.82
CA ASP A 546 -16.16 16.85 -12.93
C ASP A 546 -15.14 16.07 -13.79
N PRO A 547 -15.43 15.82 -15.08
CA PRO A 547 -14.59 15.03 -15.97
C PRO A 547 -13.28 15.74 -16.35
N THR A 548 -13.21 17.06 -16.16
CA THR A 548 -12.07 17.89 -16.57
C THR A 548 -11.09 18.17 -15.44
N GLU A 549 -11.39 17.74 -14.20
CA GLU A 549 -10.53 18.00 -13.06
C GLU A 549 -9.20 17.25 -13.17
N ASN A 550 -8.11 17.94 -12.84
CA ASN A 550 -6.75 17.41 -12.82
C ASN A 550 -6.19 17.37 -11.40
N VAL A 551 -5.22 16.50 -11.18
CA VAL A 551 -4.49 16.42 -9.90
C VAL A 551 -3.34 17.44 -9.93
N TYR A 552 -3.38 18.38 -9.00
CA TYR A 552 -2.35 19.40 -8.78
C TYR A 552 -1.86 19.35 -7.32
N PRO A 553 -0.59 19.73 -7.04
CA PRO A 553 0.49 19.99 -7.99
C PRO A 553 0.87 18.76 -8.82
N MET A 554 1.62 18.99 -9.91
CA MET A 554 2.19 17.91 -10.69
C MET A 554 3.62 18.24 -11.14
N ILE A 555 4.59 17.41 -10.82
CA ILE A 555 5.93 17.48 -11.40
C ILE A 555 5.91 16.75 -12.75
N PRO A 556 6.24 17.42 -13.87
CA PRO A 556 6.28 16.78 -15.18
C PRO A 556 7.40 15.73 -15.25
N ALA A 557 7.29 14.79 -16.19
CA ALA A 557 8.34 13.80 -16.43
C ALA A 557 9.68 14.48 -16.71
N GLY A 558 10.74 14.08 -15.98
CA GLY A 558 12.08 14.71 -16.08
C GLY A 558 12.23 16.03 -15.32
N GLY A 559 11.19 16.49 -14.64
CA GLY A 559 11.24 17.65 -13.77
C GLY A 559 11.85 17.33 -12.39
N GLY A 560 12.41 18.35 -11.74
CA GLY A 560 12.82 18.30 -10.33
C GLY A 560 11.71 18.78 -9.40
N GLN A 561 11.92 18.64 -8.09
CA GLN A 561 10.91 18.97 -7.07
C GLN A 561 10.49 20.44 -7.03
N ALA A 562 11.33 21.36 -7.52
CA ALA A 562 10.98 22.76 -7.67
C ALA A 562 10.26 23.10 -8.98
N GLU A 563 10.09 22.14 -9.89
CA GLU A 563 9.48 22.34 -11.20
C GLU A 563 8.07 21.74 -11.20
N MET A 564 7.10 22.47 -10.62
CA MET A 564 5.72 22.00 -10.45
C MET A 564 4.74 22.77 -11.35
N ILE A 565 3.80 22.04 -11.94
CA ILE A 565 2.57 22.60 -12.50
C ILE A 565 1.59 22.78 -11.35
N LEU A 566 1.20 24.01 -11.05
CA LEU A 566 0.25 24.35 -10.00
C LEU A 566 -1.18 24.47 -10.56
N GLY A 567 -2.16 24.22 -9.72
CA GLY A 567 -3.56 24.32 -10.09
C GLY A 567 -3.98 25.76 -10.45
N PRO A 568 -4.96 25.95 -11.32
CA PRO A 568 -5.41 27.28 -11.78
C PRO A 568 -5.96 28.16 -10.65
N SER A 569 -6.37 27.57 -9.54
CA SER A 569 -6.87 28.29 -8.35
C SER A 569 -5.77 28.58 -7.32
N CYS A 570 -4.51 28.25 -7.61
CA CYS A 570 -3.39 28.57 -6.74
C CYS A 570 -3.11 30.08 -6.75
N SER A 571 -2.76 30.66 -5.59
CA SER A 571 -2.53 32.09 -5.43
C SER A 571 -1.41 32.64 -6.33
N LEU A 572 -0.42 31.82 -6.67
CA LEU A 572 0.66 32.19 -7.58
C LEU A 572 0.21 32.35 -9.05
N ASN A 573 -0.95 31.79 -9.43
CA ASN A 573 -1.49 31.89 -10.79
C ASN A 573 -2.50 33.04 -10.97
N GLN A 574 -2.75 33.86 -9.94
CA GLN A 574 -3.76 34.93 -9.99
C GLN A 574 -3.27 36.20 -10.70
N ASP A 575 -1.98 36.32 -11.04
CA ASP A 575 -1.39 37.49 -11.74
C ASP A 575 -1.47 37.39 -13.27
N GLY A 576 -2.46 36.68 -13.82
CA GLY A 576 -3.05 37.00 -15.11
C GLY A 576 -2.24 36.69 -16.38
N ASP A 577 -1.34 35.71 -16.41
CA ASP A 577 -0.80 35.20 -17.67
C ASP A 577 -0.89 33.67 -17.75
N SER A 578 -1.62 33.24 -18.80
CA SER A 578 -1.73 31.90 -19.40
C SER A 578 -0.94 30.76 -18.75
N GLN A 579 -1.59 29.62 -18.61
CA GLN A 579 -1.13 28.20 -18.48
C GLN A 579 0.37 27.91 -18.80
N GLU A 580 1.28 28.81 -18.50
CA GLU A 580 2.72 28.59 -18.58
C GLU A 580 3.18 27.91 -17.28
N MET A 581 3.92 26.86 -17.48
CA MET A 581 4.66 26.11 -16.46
C MET A 581 5.40 27.11 -15.57
N VAL A 582 4.90 27.33 -14.34
CA VAL A 582 5.64 28.14 -13.37
C VAL A 582 6.87 27.33 -12.96
N LEU A 583 7.98 27.62 -13.64
CA LEU A 583 9.31 27.24 -13.19
C LEU A 583 9.66 28.17 -12.02
N VAL A 584 9.58 27.65 -10.78
CA VAL A 584 9.96 28.38 -9.57
C VAL A 584 11.41 28.10 -9.23
#